data_d778787cc5844d612a514183fc31842e
#
_entry.id   d778787cc5844d612a514183fc31842e
#
_cell.length_a   1.000
_cell.length_b   1.000
_cell.length_c   1.000
_cell.angle_alpha   90.00
_cell.angle_beta   90.00
_cell.angle_gamma   90.00
#
_symmetry.space_group_name_H-M   'P 1'
#
loop_
_entity.id
_entity.type
_entity.pdbx_description
1 polymer ?
#
loop_
_entity_poly.entity_id
_entity_poly.type
_entity_poly.pdbx_seq_one_letter_code
_entity_poly.pdbx_strand_id
1 'polypeptide(L)'
;MANNELTYNDFLQRLNIQELLVDAGYQLNKRDGLRYPSYVKVDSHGQRVRGDKFIVTGNGKCCFQPPEQKNYNVIGFIKEHPTLFDDYKPGMSLDRLVNVVCNRLLNNPIDVRESRVAEPKRDAKPFNLSDYDILRFNPREKDTQRKHYPYFKERGINMGTQFAFHKHFFLATKLRNDGLSFANLAFPLSLPSKPDSIVGLEERGRPR
;
A
#
# COMPACT_ATOMS: atom_id res chain seq x y z
N MET A 1 48.63 15.91 2.37
CA MET A 1 47.32 15.54 1.84
C MET A 1 46.31 15.83 2.92
N ALA A 2 45.47 16.83 2.75
CA ALA A 2 44.43 17.15 3.77
C ALA A 2 43.47 15.95 3.84
N ASN A 3 43.40 15.30 4.99
CA ASN A 3 42.35 14.36 5.26
C ASN A 3 41.03 15.15 5.23
N ASN A 4 40.28 15.02 4.15
CA ASN A 4 38.97 15.60 4.00
C ASN A 4 38.00 14.69 4.78
N GLU A 5 38.11 14.67 6.11
CA GLU A 5 37.14 13.99 6.95
C GLU A 5 35.78 14.69 6.79
N LEU A 6 34.80 13.93 6.29
CA LEU A 6 33.44 14.43 6.11
C LEU A 6 32.83 14.77 7.49
N THR A 7 32.22 15.94 7.56
CA THR A 7 31.55 16.42 8.76
C THR A 7 30.12 15.91 8.86
N TYR A 8 29.50 16.04 10.00
CA TYR A 8 28.06 15.73 10.18
C TYR A 8 27.16 16.52 9.23
N ASN A 9 27.54 17.76 8.91
CA ASN A 9 26.81 18.59 7.95
C ASN A 9 26.89 17.99 6.53
N ASP A 10 28.04 17.45 6.14
CA ASP A 10 28.20 16.78 4.85
C ASP A 10 27.30 15.55 4.76
N PHE A 11 27.20 14.76 5.83
CA PHE A 11 26.30 13.61 5.88
C PHE A 11 24.83 14.02 5.76
N LEU A 12 24.39 15.05 6.50
CA LEU A 12 23.03 15.55 6.44
C LEU A 12 22.65 16.12 5.06
N GLN A 13 23.58 16.72 4.37
CA GLN A 13 23.35 17.28 3.03
C GLN A 13 23.30 16.19 1.95
N ARG A 14 24.18 15.20 2.03
CA ARG A 14 24.43 14.25 0.94
C ARG A 14 23.60 12.98 1.07
N LEU A 15 23.27 12.51 2.29
CA LEU A 15 22.48 11.30 2.52
C LEU A 15 20.98 11.58 2.60
N ASN A 16 20.21 10.57 2.18
CA ASN A 16 18.78 10.53 2.33
C ASN A 16 18.41 9.52 3.42
N ILE A 17 17.45 9.86 4.29
CA ILE A 17 16.97 8.97 5.36
C ILE A 17 16.39 7.66 4.79
N GLN A 18 15.90 7.67 3.56
CA GLN A 18 15.37 6.48 2.90
C GLN A 18 16.44 5.42 2.66
N GLU A 19 17.65 5.84 2.22
CA GLU A 19 18.78 4.92 2.05
C GLU A 19 19.18 4.28 3.37
N LEU A 20 19.16 5.07 4.44
CA LEU A 20 19.45 4.58 5.79
C LEU A 20 18.41 3.58 6.30
N LEU A 21 17.12 3.84 6.04
CA LEU A 21 16.04 2.91 6.41
C LEU A 21 16.16 1.59 5.65
N VAL A 22 16.53 1.64 4.38
CA VAL A 22 16.76 0.43 3.58
C VAL A 22 17.95 -0.35 4.09
N ASP A 23 19.04 0.32 4.41
CA ASP A 23 20.23 -0.28 5.01
C ASP A 23 19.93 -0.94 6.37
N ALA A 24 19.05 -0.32 7.17
CA ALA A 24 18.54 -0.88 8.43
C ALA A 24 17.51 -2.01 8.25
N GLY A 25 17.28 -2.49 7.02
CA GLY A 25 16.41 -3.62 6.70
C GLY A 25 14.93 -3.29 6.55
N TYR A 26 14.57 -2.00 6.40
CA TYR A 26 13.20 -1.59 6.11
C TYR A 26 12.91 -1.56 4.62
N GLN A 27 11.68 -1.79 4.25
CA GLN A 27 11.23 -1.80 2.85
C GLN A 27 10.12 -0.78 2.62
N LEU A 28 10.13 -0.15 1.45
CA LEU A 28 9.12 0.84 1.08
C LEU A 28 7.72 0.23 1.02
N ASN A 29 6.80 0.79 1.80
CA ASN A 29 5.41 0.40 1.83
C ASN A 29 4.57 1.25 0.88
N LYS A 30 4.32 0.79 -0.32
CA LYS A 30 3.54 1.52 -1.34
C LYS A 30 2.07 1.78 -0.97
N ARG A 31 1.50 1.02 -0.03
CA ARG A 31 0.07 1.14 0.34
C ARG A 31 -0.27 2.47 1.02
N ASP A 32 0.71 3.11 1.66
CA ASP A 32 0.48 4.36 2.39
C ASP A 32 0.62 5.62 1.53
N GLY A 33 0.84 5.46 0.22
CA GLY A 33 1.03 6.55 -0.73
C GLY A 33 2.48 7.05 -0.80
N LEU A 34 2.74 7.96 -1.75
CA LEU A 34 4.10 8.43 -2.03
C LEU A 34 4.39 9.84 -1.49
N ARG A 35 3.38 10.57 -1.01
CA ARG A 35 3.58 11.92 -0.47
C ARG A 35 4.40 11.91 0.83
N TYR A 36 4.11 10.91 1.69
CA TYR A 36 4.87 10.65 2.91
C TYR A 36 5.20 9.17 2.92
N PRO A 37 6.27 8.75 2.22
CA PRO A 37 6.59 7.34 2.07
C PRO A 37 6.83 6.71 3.44
N SER A 38 6.26 5.54 3.65
CA SER A 38 6.49 4.76 4.86
C SER A 38 7.36 3.56 4.57
N TYR A 39 8.17 3.20 5.56
CA TYR A 39 9.08 2.07 5.54
C TYR A 39 8.71 1.12 6.67
N VAL A 40 8.66 -0.18 6.38
CA VAL A 40 8.23 -1.22 7.32
C VAL A 40 9.21 -2.38 7.28
N LYS A 41 9.36 -3.07 8.41
CA LYS A 41 10.02 -4.37 8.43
C LYS A 41 9.07 -5.45 7.93
N VAL A 42 9.65 -6.44 7.27
CA VAL A 42 8.96 -7.68 6.90
C VAL A 42 9.65 -8.85 7.57
N ASP A 43 8.85 -9.83 7.95
CA ASP A 43 9.36 -11.08 8.52
C ASP A 43 9.89 -12.04 7.43
N SER A 44 10.36 -13.21 7.82
CA SER A 44 10.84 -14.25 6.90
C SER A 44 9.78 -14.76 5.92
N HIS A 45 8.50 -14.51 6.19
CA HIS A 45 7.36 -14.87 5.34
C HIS A 45 6.88 -13.71 4.45
N GLY A 46 7.60 -12.58 4.46
CA GLY A 46 7.23 -11.38 3.72
C GLY A 46 6.04 -10.61 4.31
N GLN A 47 5.63 -10.91 5.55
CA GLN A 47 4.57 -10.20 6.24
C GLN A 47 5.12 -9.02 7.02
N ARG A 48 4.34 -7.94 7.10
CA ARG A 48 4.74 -6.74 7.82
C ARG A 48 4.74 -6.97 9.32
N VAL A 49 5.82 -6.59 9.97
CA VAL A 49 5.89 -6.53 11.43
C VAL A 49 5.03 -5.37 11.92
N ARG A 50 4.09 -5.65 12.83
CA ARG A 50 3.20 -4.61 13.39
C ARG A 50 3.99 -3.68 14.32
N GLY A 51 3.70 -2.38 14.21
CA GLY A 51 4.31 -1.36 15.08
C GLY A 51 5.71 -0.91 14.65
N ASP A 52 6.36 -1.62 13.74
CA ASP A 52 7.69 -1.28 13.25
C ASP A 52 7.60 -0.59 11.88
N LYS A 53 7.30 0.71 11.93
CA LYS A 53 7.05 1.54 10.75
C LYS A 53 7.64 2.93 10.95
N PHE A 54 8.38 3.41 9.96
CA PHE A 54 8.85 4.80 9.89
C PHE A 54 8.16 5.54 8.74
N ILE A 55 7.81 6.79 8.97
CA ILE A 55 7.25 7.70 7.95
C ILE A 55 8.30 8.75 7.63
N VAL A 56 8.61 8.92 6.35
CA VAL A 56 9.61 9.86 5.87
C VAL A 56 8.97 11.23 5.60
N THR A 57 9.63 12.27 6.08
CA THR A 57 9.23 13.67 5.95
C THR A 57 10.39 14.55 5.47
N GLY A 58 10.16 15.84 5.23
CA GLY A 58 11.23 16.80 4.97
C GLY A 58 12.04 16.50 3.72
N ASN A 59 11.38 16.14 2.62
CA ASN A 59 12.04 15.83 1.36
C ASN A 59 13.09 14.70 1.47
N GLY A 60 12.83 13.73 2.32
CA GLY A 60 13.73 12.60 2.54
C GLY A 60 14.83 12.83 3.57
N LYS A 61 14.80 13.95 4.32
CA LYS A 61 15.84 14.27 5.29
C LYS A 61 15.55 13.79 6.70
N CYS A 62 14.28 13.55 7.03
CA CYS A 62 13.84 13.11 8.35
C CYS A 62 12.82 11.97 8.26
N CYS A 63 12.72 11.20 9.34
CA CYS A 63 11.64 10.23 9.56
C CYS A 63 11.16 10.27 11.02
N PHE A 64 9.98 9.72 11.28
CA PHE A 64 9.47 9.49 12.62
C PHE A 64 8.76 8.14 12.71
N GLN A 65 8.66 7.58 13.90
CA GLN A 65 7.96 6.34 14.19
C GLN A 65 6.64 6.61 14.92
N PRO A 66 5.47 6.35 14.33
CA PRO A 66 4.19 6.46 15.03
C PRO A 66 4.10 5.44 16.21
N PRO A 67 3.44 5.80 17.32
CA PRO A 67 2.70 7.04 17.57
C PRO A 67 3.57 8.22 18.03
N GLU A 68 4.87 8.00 18.20
CA GLU A 68 5.80 9.05 18.63
C GLU A 68 5.95 10.13 17.56
N GLN A 69 6.09 11.37 18.00
CA GLN A 69 6.31 12.51 17.11
C GLN A 69 7.79 12.94 17.04
N LYS A 70 8.68 12.13 17.62
CA LYS A 70 10.12 12.41 17.58
C LYS A 70 10.65 12.22 16.16
N ASN A 71 11.14 13.31 15.59
CA ASN A 71 11.75 13.31 14.27
C ASN A 71 13.24 12.94 14.35
N TYR A 72 13.68 12.04 13.50
CA TYR A 72 15.07 11.63 13.36
C TYR A 72 15.62 12.09 12.01
N ASN A 73 16.72 12.80 12.01
CA ASN A 73 17.57 12.93 10.83
C ASN A 73 18.52 11.72 10.75
N VAL A 74 19.35 11.66 9.70
CA VAL A 74 20.28 10.54 9.47
C VAL A 74 21.13 10.24 10.71
N ILE A 75 21.70 11.25 11.35
CA ILE A 75 22.59 11.07 12.51
C ILE A 75 21.80 10.64 13.75
N GLY A 76 20.67 11.32 14.00
CA GLY A 76 19.78 11.00 15.12
C GLY A 76 19.22 9.57 15.04
N PHE A 77 18.89 9.11 13.83
CA PHE A 77 18.40 7.76 13.60
C PHE A 77 19.45 6.70 13.95
N ILE A 78 20.68 6.86 13.47
CA ILE A 78 21.78 5.91 13.78
C ILE A 78 22.05 5.85 15.28
N LYS A 79 22.07 7.00 15.95
CA LYS A 79 22.37 7.07 17.39
C LYS A 79 21.24 6.48 18.25
N GLU A 80 19.99 6.62 17.84
CA GLU A 80 18.84 6.07 18.56
C GLU A 80 18.66 4.57 18.32
N HIS A 81 19.01 4.10 17.12
CA HIS A 81 18.81 2.71 16.71
C HIS A 81 20.10 2.01 16.28
N PRO A 82 21.16 2.01 17.10
CA PRO A 82 22.47 1.49 16.69
C PRO A 82 22.45 0.01 16.32
N THR A 83 21.61 -0.78 16.96
CA THR A 83 21.50 -2.24 16.76
C THR A 83 20.87 -2.63 15.42
N LEU A 84 20.34 -1.67 14.67
CA LEU A 84 19.79 -1.94 13.32
C LEU A 84 20.88 -2.03 12.24
N PHE A 85 22.11 -1.66 12.58
CA PHE A 85 23.21 -1.61 11.62
C PHE A 85 24.22 -2.72 11.88
N ASP A 86 24.59 -3.47 10.85
CA ASP A 86 25.56 -4.57 10.94
C ASP A 86 26.96 -4.09 11.38
N ASP A 87 27.24 -2.80 11.16
CA ASP A 87 28.49 -2.17 11.58
C ASP A 87 28.60 -1.96 13.10
N TYR A 88 27.48 -2.05 13.83
CA TYR A 88 27.47 -1.83 15.27
C TYR A 88 28.15 -2.97 16.03
N LYS A 89 29.04 -2.60 16.95
CA LYS A 89 29.69 -3.54 17.89
C LYS A 89 29.49 -3.05 19.32
N PRO A 90 29.18 -3.94 20.28
CA PRO A 90 29.09 -3.55 21.69
C PRO A 90 30.37 -2.81 22.14
N GLY A 91 30.18 -1.66 22.80
CA GLY A 91 31.29 -0.80 23.23
C GLY A 91 31.80 0.21 22.19
N MET A 92 31.29 0.18 20.95
CA MET A 92 31.57 1.23 19.95
C MET A 92 30.89 2.53 20.31
N SER A 93 31.59 3.67 20.20
CA SER A 93 30.96 4.97 20.34
C SER A 93 29.97 5.26 19.21
N LEU A 94 28.84 5.90 19.52
CA LEU A 94 27.81 6.22 18.54
C LEU A 94 28.32 7.14 17.44
N ASP A 95 29.24 8.06 17.75
CA ASP A 95 29.86 8.94 16.75
C ASP A 95 30.71 8.16 15.75
N ARG A 96 31.43 7.13 16.21
CA ARG A 96 32.16 6.21 15.33
C ARG A 96 31.21 5.42 14.43
N LEU A 97 30.09 4.94 14.97
CA LEU A 97 29.06 4.23 14.19
C LEU A 97 28.50 5.14 13.09
N VAL A 98 28.13 6.38 13.44
CA VAL A 98 27.67 7.38 12.46
C VAL A 98 28.67 7.54 11.32
N ASN A 99 29.95 7.74 11.66
CA ASN A 99 30.99 7.91 10.64
C ASN A 99 31.13 6.68 9.75
N VAL A 100 31.11 5.47 10.31
CA VAL A 100 31.24 4.22 9.54
C VAL A 100 30.07 4.03 8.61
N VAL A 101 28.82 4.10 9.11
CA VAL A 101 27.61 3.89 8.33
C VAL A 101 27.46 4.96 7.25
N CYS A 102 27.64 6.25 7.59
CA CYS A 102 27.47 7.33 6.64
C CYS A 102 28.53 7.28 5.52
N ASN A 103 29.80 7.02 5.84
CA ASN A 103 30.85 6.90 4.80
C ASN A 103 30.60 5.66 3.91
N ARG A 104 30.15 4.55 4.48
CA ARG A 104 29.80 3.36 3.70
C ARG A 104 28.69 3.65 2.70
N LEU A 105 27.59 4.28 3.13
CA LEU A 105 26.47 4.63 2.26
C LEU A 105 26.85 5.66 1.19
N LEU A 106 27.72 6.63 1.50
CA LEU A 106 28.18 7.58 0.50
C LEU A 106 29.07 6.95 -0.58
N ASN A 107 29.83 5.91 -0.23
CA ASN A 107 30.68 5.18 -1.17
C ASN A 107 29.90 4.11 -1.97
N ASN A 108 28.86 3.54 -1.38
CA ASN A 108 28.00 2.53 -1.98
C ASN A 108 26.51 2.94 -1.82
N PRO A 109 26.00 3.85 -2.66
CA PRO A 109 24.60 4.29 -2.58
C PRO A 109 23.65 3.14 -2.85
N ILE A 110 22.58 3.06 -2.05
CA ILE A 110 21.56 2.03 -2.17
C ILE A 110 20.45 2.54 -3.12
N ASP A 111 20.08 1.74 -4.12
CA ASP A 111 18.88 2.05 -4.91
C ASP A 111 17.61 1.73 -4.09
N VAL A 112 17.04 2.79 -3.50
CA VAL A 112 15.82 2.73 -2.70
C VAL A 112 14.62 2.18 -3.51
N ARG A 113 14.66 2.27 -4.84
CA ARG A 113 13.57 1.81 -5.71
C ARG A 113 13.48 0.30 -5.80
N GLU A 114 14.59 -0.40 -5.61
CA GLU A 114 14.65 -1.86 -5.63
C GLU A 114 14.19 -2.48 -4.31
N SER A 115 14.36 -1.77 -3.19
CA SER A 115 13.90 -2.22 -1.87
C SER A 115 12.42 -1.93 -1.67
N ARG A 116 11.55 -2.75 -2.25
CA ARG A 116 10.09 -2.62 -2.13
C ARG A 116 9.51 -3.86 -1.49
N VAL A 117 8.55 -3.66 -0.58
CA VAL A 117 7.74 -4.78 -0.07
C VAL A 117 7.12 -5.50 -1.26
N ALA A 118 7.48 -6.75 -1.45
CA ALA A 118 6.83 -7.60 -2.44
C ALA A 118 5.32 -7.57 -2.14
N GLU A 119 4.51 -7.18 -3.12
CA GLU A 119 3.07 -7.35 -2.97
C GLU A 119 2.85 -8.86 -2.83
N PRO A 120 2.18 -9.33 -1.75
CA PRO A 120 1.84 -10.73 -1.66
C PRO A 120 1.11 -11.07 -2.95
N LYS A 121 1.66 -12.01 -3.72
CA LYS A 121 0.94 -12.61 -4.84
C LYS A 121 -0.34 -13.14 -4.20
N ARG A 122 -1.44 -12.41 -4.36
CA ARG A 122 -2.73 -12.98 -4.08
C ARG A 122 -2.84 -14.13 -5.08
N ASP A 123 -2.89 -15.35 -4.59
CA ASP A 123 -3.41 -16.45 -5.37
C ASP A 123 -4.85 -16.05 -5.70
N ALA A 124 -4.97 -15.27 -6.76
CA ALA A 124 -6.25 -14.83 -7.26
C ALA A 124 -6.92 -16.11 -7.75
N LYS A 125 -7.85 -16.64 -6.94
CA LYS A 125 -8.72 -17.70 -7.46
C LYS A 125 -9.29 -17.18 -8.77
N PRO A 126 -9.23 -17.98 -9.83
CA PRO A 126 -9.78 -17.58 -11.12
C PRO A 126 -11.23 -17.11 -10.89
N PHE A 127 -11.59 -16.01 -11.52
CA PHE A 127 -12.96 -15.49 -11.41
C PHE A 127 -13.93 -16.53 -12.00
N ASN A 128 -14.97 -16.85 -11.24
CA ASN A 128 -16.05 -17.70 -11.70
C ASN A 128 -17.39 -17.01 -11.42
N LEU A 129 -18.16 -16.74 -12.46
CA LEU A 129 -19.45 -16.08 -12.35
C LEU A 129 -20.48 -16.95 -11.59
N SER A 130 -20.32 -18.28 -11.60
CA SER A 130 -21.18 -19.21 -10.87
C SER A 130 -21.06 -19.12 -9.34
N ASP A 131 -20.03 -18.42 -8.82
CA ASP A 131 -19.89 -18.14 -7.39
C ASP A 131 -20.88 -17.06 -6.90
N TYR A 132 -21.69 -16.51 -7.80
CA TYR A 132 -22.62 -15.43 -7.52
C TYR A 132 -24.05 -15.78 -7.94
N ASP A 133 -25.01 -15.44 -7.07
CA ASP A 133 -26.42 -15.33 -7.47
C ASP A 133 -26.64 -13.94 -8.10
N ILE A 134 -27.18 -13.93 -9.33
CA ILE A 134 -27.28 -12.74 -10.17
C ILE A 134 -28.73 -12.36 -10.37
N LEU A 135 -29.10 -11.15 -9.94
CA LEU A 135 -30.38 -10.54 -10.24
C LEU A 135 -30.22 -9.43 -11.28
N ARG A 136 -30.66 -9.69 -12.51
CA ARG A 136 -30.65 -8.70 -13.60
C ARG A 136 -31.75 -7.68 -13.42
N PHE A 137 -31.44 -6.42 -13.77
CA PHE A 137 -32.44 -5.37 -13.83
C PHE A 137 -33.37 -5.58 -15.05
N ASN A 138 -34.67 -5.62 -14.81
CA ASN A 138 -35.67 -5.67 -15.87
C ASN A 138 -36.55 -4.41 -15.83
N PRO A 139 -36.50 -3.53 -16.85
CA PRO A 139 -37.32 -2.31 -16.91
C PRO A 139 -38.83 -2.54 -16.88
N ARG A 140 -39.29 -3.77 -17.17
CA ARG A 140 -40.71 -4.14 -17.18
C ARG A 140 -41.18 -4.75 -15.85
N GLU A 141 -40.26 -5.06 -14.94
CA GLU A 141 -40.60 -5.74 -13.67
C GLU A 141 -40.31 -4.84 -12.46
N LYS A 142 -41.36 -4.42 -11.79
CA LYS A 142 -41.26 -3.52 -10.62
C LYS A 142 -40.42 -4.09 -9.48
N ASP A 143 -40.40 -5.41 -9.31
CA ASP A 143 -39.65 -6.04 -8.22
C ASP A 143 -38.14 -5.94 -8.43
N THR A 144 -37.65 -6.14 -9.65
CA THR A 144 -36.24 -5.93 -9.97
C THR A 144 -35.85 -4.46 -9.82
N GLN A 145 -36.70 -3.52 -10.25
CA GLN A 145 -36.49 -2.08 -10.08
C GLN A 145 -36.37 -1.70 -8.61
N ARG A 146 -37.27 -2.17 -7.75
CA ARG A 146 -37.26 -1.92 -6.30
C ARG A 146 -35.98 -2.40 -5.62
N LYS A 147 -35.46 -3.57 -6.01
CA LYS A 147 -34.23 -4.15 -5.44
C LYS A 147 -32.99 -3.35 -5.85
N HIS A 148 -32.93 -2.83 -7.07
CA HIS A 148 -31.80 -2.02 -7.54
C HIS A 148 -31.85 -0.56 -7.10
N TYR A 149 -33.07 -0.01 -6.91
CA TYR A 149 -33.30 1.40 -6.61
C TYR A 149 -32.44 1.97 -5.47
N PRO A 150 -32.27 1.31 -4.30
CA PRO A 150 -31.48 1.84 -3.20
C PRO A 150 -30.02 2.10 -3.56
N TYR A 151 -29.44 1.35 -4.49
CA TYR A 151 -28.04 1.49 -4.90
C TYR A 151 -27.82 2.72 -5.77
N PHE A 152 -28.85 3.19 -6.47
CA PHE A 152 -28.78 4.31 -7.41
C PHE A 152 -29.31 5.60 -6.82
N LYS A 153 -30.33 5.54 -5.97
CA LYS A 153 -30.96 6.71 -5.35
C LYS A 153 -29.94 7.61 -4.64
N GLU A 154 -29.15 7.04 -3.78
CA GLU A 154 -28.17 7.78 -2.98
C GLU A 154 -26.98 8.30 -3.80
N ARG A 155 -26.80 7.78 -5.01
CA ARG A 155 -25.82 8.27 -5.99
C ARG A 155 -26.39 9.29 -6.96
N GLY A 156 -27.65 9.70 -6.78
CA GLY A 156 -28.33 10.67 -7.66
C GLY A 156 -28.62 10.16 -9.07
N ILE A 157 -28.60 8.83 -9.29
CA ILE A 157 -28.84 8.23 -10.61
C ILE A 157 -30.34 7.97 -10.77
N ASN A 158 -30.96 8.70 -11.69
CA ASN A 158 -32.39 8.61 -11.94
C ASN A 158 -32.80 7.30 -12.68
N MET A 159 -34.12 7.02 -12.69
CA MET A 159 -34.66 5.83 -13.33
C MET A 159 -34.44 5.79 -14.83
N GLY A 160 -34.50 6.93 -15.51
CA GLY A 160 -34.26 7.01 -16.97
C GLY A 160 -32.87 6.51 -17.34
N THR A 161 -31.86 6.94 -16.57
CA THR A 161 -30.46 6.45 -16.72
C THR A 161 -30.37 4.95 -16.44
N GLN A 162 -31.01 4.45 -15.38
CA GLN A 162 -31.03 3.02 -15.08
C GLN A 162 -31.66 2.21 -16.22
N PHE A 163 -32.74 2.69 -16.82
CA PHE A 163 -33.38 2.02 -17.95
C PHE A 163 -32.49 2.03 -19.21
N ALA A 164 -31.82 3.15 -19.50
CA ALA A 164 -30.92 3.24 -20.64
C ALA A 164 -29.74 2.24 -20.53
N PHE A 165 -29.22 2.06 -19.34
CA PHE A 165 -28.00 1.24 -19.08
C PHE A 165 -28.28 -0.11 -18.44
N HIS A 166 -29.53 -0.59 -18.42
CA HIS A 166 -29.95 -1.79 -17.68
C HIS A 166 -29.20 -3.08 -18.03
N LYS A 167 -28.58 -3.15 -19.21
CA LYS A 167 -27.78 -4.30 -19.65
C LYS A 167 -26.36 -4.33 -19.08
N HIS A 168 -25.89 -3.20 -18.53
CA HIS A 168 -24.51 -3.00 -18.11
C HIS A 168 -24.30 -3.19 -16.60
N PHE A 169 -25.33 -3.52 -15.85
CA PHE A 169 -25.27 -3.77 -14.43
C PHE A 169 -26.27 -4.83 -13.96
N PHE A 170 -26.02 -5.38 -12.80
CA PHE A 170 -26.93 -6.30 -12.10
C PHE A 170 -26.62 -6.29 -10.61
N LEU A 171 -27.46 -6.88 -9.76
CA LEU A 171 -27.08 -7.21 -8.39
C LEU A 171 -26.40 -8.58 -8.38
N ALA A 172 -25.24 -8.64 -7.75
CA ALA A 172 -24.48 -9.87 -7.53
C ALA A 172 -24.40 -10.16 -6.03
N THR A 173 -24.85 -11.33 -5.63
CA THR A 173 -24.74 -11.83 -4.25
C THR A 173 -23.73 -12.95 -4.25
N LYS A 174 -22.57 -12.74 -3.60
CA LYS A 174 -21.55 -13.79 -3.51
C LYS A 174 -22.04 -14.90 -2.60
N LEU A 175 -22.01 -16.13 -3.13
CA LEU A 175 -22.34 -17.33 -2.36
C LEU A 175 -21.19 -17.61 -1.37
N ARG A 176 -21.48 -17.59 -0.08
CA ARG A 176 -20.52 -17.81 1.00
C ARG A 176 -20.95 -18.95 1.89
N ASN A 177 -19.99 -19.74 2.33
CA ASN A 177 -20.25 -20.89 3.21
C ASN A 177 -20.59 -20.49 4.66
N ASP A 178 -20.37 -19.22 5.03
CA ASP A 178 -20.61 -18.69 6.39
C ASP A 178 -22.07 -18.20 6.62
N GLY A 179 -22.94 -18.35 5.64
CA GLY A 179 -24.35 -17.92 5.71
C GLY A 179 -24.56 -16.41 5.60
N LEU A 180 -23.50 -15.60 5.56
CA LEU A 180 -23.59 -14.16 5.37
C LEU A 180 -23.50 -13.86 3.87
N SER A 181 -24.56 -13.28 3.30
CA SER A 181 -24.59 -12.87 1.91
C SER A 181 -24.97 -11.40 1.79
N PHE A 182 -24.24 -10.67 0.96
CA PHE A 182 -24.53 -9.27 0.66
C PHE A 182 -24.65 -9.10 -0.84
N ALA A 183 -25.78 -8.52 -1.28
CA ALA A 183 -25.95 -8.12 -2.65
C ALA A 183 -25.21 -6.81 -2.91
N ASN A 184 -24.39 -6.78 -3.94
CA ASN A 184 -23.69 -5.58 -4.43
C ASN A 184 -24.17 -5.23 -5.83
N LEU A 185 -24.19 -3.93 -6.15
CA LEU A 185 -24.34 -3.50 -7.53
C LEU A 185 -23.05 -3.84 -8.28
N ALA A 186 -23.15 -4.65 -9.32
CA ALA A 186 -22.03 -5.17 -10.07
C ALA A 186 -22.07 -4.73 -11.53
N PHE A 187 -20.90 -4.37 -12.04
CA PHE A 187 -20.66 -4.04 -13.44
C PHE A 187 -19.76 -5.12 -14.04
N PRO A 188 -20.20 -5.85 -15.06
CA PRO A 188 -19.40 -6.90 -15.67
C PRO A 188 -18.18 -6.33 -16.39
N LEU A 189 -17.04 -6.96 -16.20
CA LEU A 189 -15.80 -6.65 -16.89
C LEU A 189 -15.52 -7.74 -17.94
N SER A 190 -15.16 -7.32 -19.16
CA SER A 190 -14.74 -8.20 -20.24
C SER A 190 -13.41 -7.74 -20.82
N LEU A 191 -12.72 -8.64 -21.50
CA LEU A 191 -11.50 -8.29 -22.24
C LEU A 191 -11.88 -7.76 -23.63
N PRO A 192 -11.13 -6.79 -24.18
CA PRO A 192 -11.35 -6.32 -25.56
C PRO A 192 -11.33 -7.45 -26.60
N SER A 193 -10.52 -8.48 -26.38
CA SER A 193 -10.42 -9.66 -27.25
C SER A 193 -11.57 -10.66 -27.09
N LYS A 194 -12.37 -10.55 -25.99
CA LYS A 194 -13.51 -11.43 -25.69
C LYS A 194 -14.62 -10.64 -25.03
N PRO A 195 -15.32 -9.77 -25.76
CA PRO A 195 -16.30 -8.83 -25.19
C PRO A 195 -17.51 -9.52 -24.56
N ASP A 196 -17.87 -10.71 -25.03
CA ASP A 196 -19.04 -11.46 -24.53
C ASP A 196 -18.72 -12.32 -23.28
N SER A 197 -17.46 -12.39 -22.88
CA SER A 197 -17.02 -13.19 -21.73
C SER A 197 -16.78 -12.31 -20.52
N ILE A 198 -17.53 -12.52 -19.44
CA ILE A 198 -17.33 -11.82 -18.17
C ILE A 198 -16.12 -12.44 -17.46
N VAL A 199 -15.05 -11.66 -17.29
CA VAL A 199 -13.81 -12.07 -16.63
C VAL A 199 -13.64 -11.50 -15.23
N GLY A 200 -14.58 -10.65 -14.79
CA GLY A 200 -14.58 -10.05 -13.47
C GLY A 200 -15.82 -9.21 -13.23
N LEU A 201 -15.98 -8.73 -12.00
CA LEU A 201 -17.03 -7.82 -11.60
C LEU A 201 -16.42 -6.63 -10.87
N GLU A 202 -16.80 -5.42 -11.25
CA GLU A 202 -16.62 -4.23 -10.43
C GLU A 202 -17.84 -4.12 -9.50
N GLU A 203 -17.63 -4.32 -8.21
CA GLU A 203 -18.71 -4.37 -7.22
C GLU A 203 -18.79 -3.09 -6.40
N ARG A 204 -20.00 -2.59 -6.19
CA ARG A 204 -20.31 -1.42 -5.36
C ARG A 204 -21.34 -1.80 -4.31
N GLY A 205 -20.97 -1.73 -3.06
CA GLY A 205 -21.87 -1.92 -1.93
C GLY A 205 -22.97 -0.85 -1.88
N ARG A 206 -24.01 -1.11 -1.11
CA ARG A 206 -25.02 -0.09 -0.80
C ARG A 206 -24.37 1.03 0.02
N PRO A 207 -24.56 2.31 -0.33
CA PRO A 207 -24.12 3.43 0.50
C PRO A 207 -24.72 3.32 1.92
N ARG A 208 -23.96 3.69 2.92
CA ARG A 208 -24.40 3.75 4.34
C ARG A 208 -24.96 5.11 4.65
#